data_336fe207e0ab746e72682e9786b39431
#
_entry.id   336fe207e0ab746e72682e9786b39431
#
_cell.length_a   1.000
_cell.length_b   1.000
_cell.length_c   1.000
_cell.angle_alpha   90.00
_cell.angle_beta   90.00
_cell.angle_gamma   90.00
#
_symmetry.space_group_name_H-M   'P 1'
#
loop_
_entity.id
_entity.type
_entity.pdbx_description
1 polymer ?
#
loop_
_entity_poly.entity_id
_entity_poly.type
_entity_poly.pdbx_seq_one_letter_code
_entity_poly.pdbx_strand_id
1 'polypeptide(L)'
;MDVLLLAAIALTVGWHSRVAAVLVFVLVLSFQYRNPLVFNAGDVLLRVEAFVIALAPSGAALSLDERRRTGSFWSAQTRAPWPLRLLQIQLTVVYLATFVARMTGEKWPAGTAVSYALRLEDMVIVALPRAVLESPALMNAGTWVVLVGEVLLGICVWKPRFPPIVVALGVALHLTIMVTIAVGFFSPAMMLLYLAFLPSDVAERWMRRRAGPSTV
;
A
#
# COMPACT_ATOMS: atom_id res chain seq x y z
N MET A 1 19.47 8.78 9.98
CA MET A 1 18.02 8.67 10.14
C MET A 1 17.34 10.01 9.89
N ASP A 2 17.85 11.08 10.44
CA ASP A 2 17.26 12.43 10.37
C ASP A 2 17.09 12.97 8.95
N VAL A 3 18.07 12.73 8.07
CA VAL A 3 17.97 13.15 6.66
C VAL A 3 16.82 12.44 5.92
N LEU A 4 16.59 11.15 6.19
CA LEU A 4 15.45 10.41 5.63
C LEU A 4 14.13 10.99 6.13
N LEU A 5 14.04 11.28 7.43
CA LEU A 5 12.85 11.89 8.01
C LEU A 5 12.56 13.27 7.41
N LEU A 6 13.57 14.11 7.30
CA LEU A 6 13.44 15.44 6.66
C LEU A 6 13.04 15.34 5.19
N ALA A 7 13.64 14.40 4.44
CA ALA A 7 13.27 14.16 3.04
C ALA A 7 11.82 13.65 2.91
N ALA A 8 11.38 12.76 3.81
CA ALA A 8 10.01 12.25 3.84
C ALA A 8 9.00 13.37 4.18
N ILE A 9 9.30 14.22 5.16
CA ILE A 9 8.48 15.39 5.48
C ILE A 9 8.42 16.34 4.27
N ALA A 10 9.56 16.66 3.66
CA ALA A 10 9.61 17.52 2.48
C ALA A 10 8.76 16.94 1.32
N LEU A 11 8.83 15.63 1.08
CA LEU A 11 8.01 14.95 0.09
C LEU A 11 6.52 15.02 0.45
N THR A 12 6.17 14.82 1.71
CA THR A 12 4.77 14.84 2.17
C THR A 12 4.12 16.21 2.00
N VAL A 13 4.86 17.28 2.33
CA VAL A 13 4.35 18.67 2.13
C VAL A 13 4.51 19.15 0.69
N GLY A 14 5.21 18.38 -0.14
CA GLY A 14 5.45 18.71 -1.54
C GLY A 14 6.43 19.86 -1.73
N TRP A 15 7.48 19.94 -0.90
CA TRP A 15 8.55 20.93 -1.01
C TRP A 15 9.75 20.33 -1.74
N HIS A 16 10.13 20.92 -2.86
CA HIS A 16 11.12 20.36 -3.79
C HIS A 16 10.85 18.86 -4.06
N SER A 17 9.60 18.54 -4.35
CA SER A 17 9.02 17.18 -4.36
C SER A 17 9.85 16.19 -5.15
N ARG A 18 10.41 16.58 -6.29
CA ARG A 18 11.23 15.71 -7.14
C ARG A 18 12.54 15.33 -6.47
N VAL A 19 13.22 16.27 -5.85
CA VAL A 19 14.49 16.04 -5.13
C VAL A 19 14.20 15.22 -3.88
N ALA A 20 13.16 15.58 -3.13
CA ALA A 20 12.74 14.87 -1.93
C ALA A 20 12.38 13.40 -2.23
N ALA A 21 11.66 13.12 -3.32
CA ALA A 21 11.30 11.77 -3.73
C ALA A 21 12.53 10.92 -4.07
N VAL A 22 13.49 11.46 -4.81
CA VAL A 22 14.77 10.78 -5.11
C VAL A 22 15.57 10.53 -3.83
N LEU A 23 15.66 11.51 -2.94
CA LEU A 23 16.34 11.35 -1.66
C LEU A 23 15.68 10.27 -0.79
N VAL A 24 14.34 10.26 -0.70
CA VAL A 24 13.61 9.21 0.04
C VAL A 24 13.94 7.84 -0.54
N PHE A 25 13.88 7.66 -1.86
CA PHE A 25 14.21 6.39 -2.50
C PHE A 25 15.64 5.93 -2.19
N VAL A 26 16.64 6.80 -2.40
CA VAL A 26 18.06 6.46 -2.18
C VAL A 26 18.32 6.17 -0.69
N LEU A 27 17.73 6.93 0.22
CA LEU A 27 17.94 6.75 1.65
C LEU A 27 17.22 5.51 2.20
N VAL A 28 16.00 5.19 1.70
CA VAL A 28 15.31 3.93 2.02
C VAL A 28 16.15 2.75 1.56
N LEU A 29 16.66 2.80 0.32
CA LEU A 29 17.54 1.76 -0.21
C LEU A 29 18.81 1.59 0.65
N SER A 30 19.50 2.69 0.97
CA SER A 30 20.68 2.68 1.84
C SER A 30 20.40 2.09 3.22
N PHE A 31 19.25 2.45 3.81
CA PHE A 31 18.86 1.98 5.13
C PHE A 31 18.60 0.46 5.13
N GLN A 32 17.93 -0.04 4.11
CA GLN A 32 17.63 -1.47 3.95
C GLN A 32 18.90 -2.32 3.75
N TYR A 33 19.90 -1.80 3.03
CA TYR A 33 21.17 -2.49 2.86
C TYR A 33 22.05 -2.51 4.12
N ARG A 34 21.75 -1.69 5.12
CA ARG A 34 22.54 -1.64 6.35
C ARG A 34 22.42 -2.92 7.18
N ASN A 35 21.25 -3.52 7.23
CA ASN A 35 21.03 -4.75 7.98
C ASN A 35 20.02 -5.67 7.26
N PRO A 36 20.50 -6.59 6.42
CA PRO A 36 19.63 -7.49 5.67
C PRO A 36 18.90 -8.52 6.55
N LEU A 37 19.30 -8.70 7.82
CA LEU A 37 18.68 -9.67 8.72
C LEU A 37 17.29 -9.23 9.24
N VAL A 38 17.00 -7.94 9.23
CA VAL A 38 15.69 -7.39 9.63
C VAL A 38 14.80 -7.02 8.45
N PHE A 39 15.21 -7.45 7.26
CA PHE A 39 14.52 -7.13 6.01
C PHE A 39 13.26 -7.99 5.83
N ASN A 40 12.14 -7.37 5.48
CA ASN A 40 10.87 -8.05 5.27
C ASN A 40 10.19 -7.64 3.95
N ALA A 41 9.07 -8.28 3.61
CA ALA A 41 8.34 -8.01 2.37
C ALA A 41 7.83 -6.56 2.28
N GLY A 42 7.50 -5.92 3.40
CA GLY A 42 7.11 -4.51 3.44
C GLY A 42 8.23 -3.58 3.02
N ASP A 43 9.48 -3.89 3.36
CA ASP A 43 10.64 -3.11 2.94
C ASP A 43 10.85 -3.17 1.44
N VAL A 44 10.66 -4.36 0.82
CA VAL A 44 10.70 -4.51 -0.65
C VAL A 44 9.64 -3.63 -1.30
N LEU A 45 8.42 -3.68 -0.77
CA LEU A 45 7.29 -2.96 -1.31
C LEU A 45 7.50 -1.45 -1.22
N LEU A 46 7.87 -0.93 -0.05
CA LEU A 46 8.20 0.49 0.14
C LEU A 46 9.30 0.98 -0.80
N ARG A 47 10.30 0.16 -1.06
CA ARG A 47 11.37 0.48 -2.00
C ARG A 47 10.86 0.65 -3.43
N VAL A 48 9.99 -0.26 -3.88
CA VAL A 48 9.39 -0.19 -5.21
C VAL A 48 8.47 1.02 -5.32
N GLU A 49 7.64 1.28 -4.32
CA GLU A 49 6.79 2.46 -4.28
C GLU A 49 7.58 3.76 -4.30
N ALA A 50 8.62 3.87 -3.46
CA ALA A 50 9.51 5.03 -3.42
C ALA A 50 10.20 5.26 -4.78
N PHE A 51 10.62 4.19 -5.46
CA PHE A 51 11.18 4.27 -6.81
C PHE A 51 10.18 4.83 -7.82
N VAL A 52 8.94 4.32 -7.84
CA VAL A 52 7.89 4.81 -8.73
C VAL A 52 7.56 6.28 -8.44
N ILE A 53 7.48 6.67 -7.16
CA ILE A 53 7.25 8.06 -6.73
C ILE A 53 8.40 8.98 -7.15
N ALA A 54 9.65 8.51 -7.07
CA ALA A 54 10.83 9.28 -7.50
C ALA A 54 10.83 9.57 -9.01
N LEU A 55 10.27 8.65 -9.82
CA LEU A 55 10.12 8.84 -11.26
C LEU A 55 8.85 9.63 -11.65
N ALA A 56 7.85 9.64 -10.78
CA ALA A 56 6.57 10.30 -11.01
C ALA A 56 6.67 11.82 -10.88
N PRO A 57 5.73 12.60 -11.47
CA PRO A 57 5.63 14.03 -11.24
C PRO A 57 4.99 14.34 -9.87
N SER A 58 5.66 13.94 -8.77
CA SER A 58 5.14 13.89 -7.41
C SER A 58 4.67 15.23 -6.85
N GLY A 59 5.17 16.37 -7.37
CA GLY A 59 4.77 17.71 -6.94
C GLY A 59 3.71 18.39 -7.81
N ALA A 60 3.01 17.63 -8.66
CA ALA A 60 2.10 18.21 -9.66
C ALA A 60 0.74 18.68 -9.11
N ALA A 61 0.38 18.29 -7.90
CA ALA A 61 -0.84 18.72 -7.21
C ALA A 61 -0.67 18.53 -5.69
N LEU A 62 -1.49 19.20 -4.89
CA LEU A 62 -1.49 19.10 -3.41
C LEU A 62 -0.10 19.31 -2.79
N SER A 63 0.70 20.22 -3.35
CA SER A 63 2.07 20.43 -2.97
C SER A 63 2.40 21.91 -2.80
N LEU A 64 3.42 22.21 -1.99
CA LEU A 64 3.96 23.55 -1.89
C LEU A 64 4.60 24.00 -3.20
N ASP A 65 5.15 23.08 -3.99
CA ASP A 65 5.73 23.38 -5.30
C ASP A 65 4.64 23.85 -6.27
N GLU A 66 3.48 23.18 -6.30
CA GLU A 66 2.36 23.61 -7.13
C GLU A 66 1.80 24.96 -6.68
N ARG A 67 1.65 25.14 -5.36
CA ARG A 67 1.20 26.43 -4.81
C ARG A 67 2.15 27.58 -5.16
N ARG A 68 3.46 27.35 -5.12
CA ARG A 68 4.44 28.37 -5.52
C ARG A 68 4.36 28.70 -7.01
N ARG A 69 4.07 27.69 -7.83
CA ARG A 69 4.02 27.82 -9.29
C ARG A 69 2.73 28.49 -9.77
N THR A 70 1.59 28.17 -9.15
CA THR A 70 0.25 28.54 -9.65
C THR A 70 -0.57 29.41 -8.68
N GLY A 71 -0.11 29.59 -7.44
CA GLY A 71 -0.89 30.22 -6.38
C GLY A 71 -1.91 29.29 -5.71
N SER A 72 -2.12 28.06 -6.22
CA SER A 72 -3.10 27.10 -5.73
C SER A 72 -2.46 25.76 -5.40
N PHE A 73 -2.94 25.07 -4.37
CA PHE A 73 -2.59 23.66 -4.10
C PHE A 73 -3.22 22.69 -5.10
N TRP A 74 -4.25 23.15 -5.83
CA TRP A 74 -5.06 22.34 -6.70
C TRP A 74 -4.61 22.52 -8.15
N SER A 75 -4.42 21.40 -8.85
CA SER A 75 -4.08 21.39 -10.25
C SER A 75 -5.04 20.49 -11.02
N ALA A 76 -5.66 21.05 -12.05
CA ALA A 76 -6.47 20.28 -13.02
C ALA A 76 -5.65 19.80 -14.23
N GLN A 77 -4.32 19.92 -14.19
CA GLN A 77 -3.46 19.50 -15.30
C GLN A 77 -3.46 17.99 -15.44
N THR A 78 -3.79 17.52 -16.63
CA THR A 78 -3.68 16.10 -16.99
C THR A 78 -2.21 15.68 -17.03
N ARG A 79 -1.91 14.56 -16.40
CA ARG A 79 -0.57 13.97 -16.39
C ARG A 79 -0.61 12.57 -16.97
N ALA A 80 0.54 12.08 -17.46
CA ALA A 80 0.65 10.73 -17.98
C ALA A 80 0.33 9.71 -16.87
N PRO A 81 -0.55 8.72 -17.11
CA PRO A 81 -1.07 7.82 -16.07
C PRO A 81 -0.10 6.68 -15.70
N TRP A 82 1.06 6.59 -16.34
CA TRP A 82 1.97 5.46 -16.18
C TRP A 82 2.43 5.21 -14.73
N PRO A 83 2.69 6.22 -13.85
CA PRO A 83 3.08 5.92 -12.47
C PRO A 83 1.96 5.22 -11.69
N LEU A 84 0.71 5.69 -11.86
CA LEU A 84 -0.46 5.04 -11.26
C LEU A 84 -0.62 3.62 -11.80
N ARG A 85 -0.41 3.39 -13.11
CA ARG A 85 -0.48 2.07 -13.71
C ARG A 85 0.59 1.13 -13.15
N LEU A 86 1.80 1.60 -12.92
CA LEU A 86 2.84 0.80 -12.28
C LEU A 86 2.46 0.39 -10.86
N LEU A 87 1.93 1.30 -10.05
CA LEU A 87 1.45 0.99 -8.68
C LEU A 87 0.27 0.00 -8.72
N GLN A 88 -0.65 0.15 -9.69
CA GLN A 88 -1.75 -0.79 -9.89
C GLN A 88 -1.26 -2.20 -10.25
N ILE A 89 -0.30 -2.29 -11.18
CA ILE A 89 0.33 -3.56 -11.56
C ILE A 89 1.07 -4.15 -10.36
N GLN A 90 1.79 -3.33 -9.59
CA GLN A 90 2.52 -3.78 -8.40
C GLN A 90 1.61 -4.47 -7.39
N LEU A 91 0.42 -3.93 -7.09
CA LEU A 91 -0.56 -4.56 -6.21
C LEU A 91 -0.94 -5.97 -6.70
N THR A 92 -1.26 -6.09 -7.99
CA THR A 92 -1.61 -7.38 -8.60
C THR A 92 -0.45 -8.37 -8.53
N VAL A 93 0.76 -7.91 -8.86
CA VAL A 93 1.98 -8.74 -8.83
C VAL A 93 2.23 -9.25 -7.41
N VAL A 94 2.09 -8.40 -6.38
CA VAL A 94 2.26 -8.83 -4.99
C VAL A 94 1.29 -9.96 -4.64
N TYR A 95 0.01 -9.81 -4.92
CA TYR A 95 -0.99 -10.84 -4.60
C TYR A 95 -0.75 -12.14 -5.35
N LEU A 96 -0.49 -12.07 -6.66
CA LEU A 96 -0.27 -13.28 -7.47
C LEU A 96 1.05 -13.98 -7.12
N ALA A 97 2.13 -13.22 -6.94
CA ALA A 97 3.42 -13.79 -6.54
C ALA A 97 3.34 -14.42 -5.14
N THR A 98 2.65 -13.75 -4.21
CA THR A 98 2.43 -14.28 -2.86
C THR A 98 1.59 -15.56 -2.90
N PHE A 99 0.54 -15.60 -3.74
CA PHE A 99 -0.25 -16.82 -3.93
C PHE A 99 0.63 -17.98 -4.42
N VAL A 100 1.41 -17.77 -5.47
CA VAL A 100 2.32 -18.81 -5.99
C VAL A 100 3.29 -19.26 -4.91
N ALA A 101 3.96 -18.35 -4.21
CA ALA A 101 4.90 -18.66 -3.15
C ALA A 101 4.25 -19.44 -1.99
N ARG A 102 3.02 -19.11 -1.62
CA ARG A 102 2.27 -19.81 -0.57
C ARG A 102 1.87 -21.21 -0.98
N MET A 103 1.52 -21.43 -2.26
CA MET A 103 1.14 -22.74 -2.78
C MET A 103 2.32 -23.70 -2.93
N THR A 104 3.56 -23.22 -2.95
CA THR A 104 4.76 -24.06 -2.93
C THR A 104 5.12 -24.59 -1.53
N GLY A 105 4.54 -24.02 -0.47
CA GLY A 105 4.74 -24.44 0.90
C GLY A 105 3.69 -25.46 1.35
N GLU A 106 3.86 -26.00 2.57
CA GLU A 106 2.93 -27.01 3.13
C GLU A 106 1.73 -26.39 3.86
N LYS A 107 1.93 -25.28 4.59
CA LYS A 107 0.94 -24.74 5.54
C LYS A 107 -0.30 -24.15 4.88
N TRP A 108 -0.13 -23.51 3.73
CA TRP A 108 -1.23 -22.89 3.00
C TRP A 108 -2.11 -23.95 2.31
N PRO A 109 -1.57 -24.91 1.54
CA PRO A 109 -2.37 -25.99 0.97
C PRO A 109 -3.06 -26.85 2.03
N ALA A 110 -2.42 -27.07 3.19
CA ALA A 110 -3.03 -27.79 4.31
C ALA A 110 -4.11 -27.01 5.06
N GLY A 111 -4.33 -25.71 4.74
CA GLY A 111 -5.30 -24.86 5.42
C GLY A 111 -4.94 -24.47 6.85
N THR A 112 -3.67 -24.54 7.23
CA THR A 112 -3.20 -24.34 8.61
C THR A 112 -2.39 -23.06 8.81
N ALA A 113 -2.11 -22.30 7.74
CA ALA A 113 -1.20 -21.15 7.78
C ALA A 113 -1.64 -20.07 8.77
N VAL A 114 -2.92 -19.70 8.79
CA VAL A 114 -3.45 -18.70 9.73
C VAL A 114 -3.33 -19.18 11.17
N SER A 115 -3.58 -20.46 11.44
CA SER A 115 -3.40 -21.05 12.76
C SER A 115 -1.95 -20.93 13.26
N TYR A 116 -0.98 -21.15 12.38
CA TYR A 116 0.43 -20.97 12.71
C TYR A 116 0.77 -19.50 12.96
N ALA A 117 0.38 -18.60 12.06
CA ALA A 117 0.68 -17.17 12.17
C ALA A 117 0.15 -16.57 13.48
N LEU A 118 -1.08 -16.94 13.88
CA LEU A 118 -1.73 -16.43 15.09
C LEU A 118 -1.23 -17.07 16.40
N ARG A 119 -0.27 -18.00 16.33
CA ARG A 119 0.37 -18.63 17.49
C ARG A 119 1.87 -18.32 17.62
N LEU A 120 2.41 -17.49 16.72
CA LEU A 120 3.78 -16.99 16.83
C LEU A 120 3.79 -15.87 17.86
N GLU A 121 4.18 -16.18 19.10
CA GLU A 121 4.14 -15.25 20.24
C GLU A 121 4.91 -13.95 20.02
N ASP A 122 5.99 -14.00 19.25
CA ASP A 122 6.83 -12.87 18.88
C ASP A 122 6.23 -11.97 17.78
N MET A 123 5.20 -12.45 17.09
CA MET A 123 4.54 -11.71 16.00
C MET A 123 3.11 -11.27 16.31
N VAL A 124 2.43 -11.90 17.27
CA VAL A 124 1.04 -11.59 17.60
C VAL A 124 0.95 -10.31 18.42
N ILE A 125 0.21 -9.30 17.89
CA ILE A 125 -0.06 -8.04 18.59
C ILE A 125 -1.31 -8.18 19.46
N VAL A 126 -2.41 -8.66 18.87
CA VAL A 126 -3.68 -8.89 19.57
C VAL A 126 -4.04 -10.35 19.49
N ALA A 127 -4.02 -11.02 20.64
CA ALA A 127 -4.40 -12.42 20.74
C ALA A 127 -5.92 -12.59 20.53
N LEU A 128 -6.29 -13.52 19.67
CA LEU A 128 -7.69 -13.89 19.49
C LEU A 128 -8.19 -14.75 20.68
N PRO A 129 -9.52 -14.74 20.94
CA PRO A 129 -10.12 -15.61 21.94
C PRO A 129 -9.77 -17.08 21.70
N ARG A 130 -9.50 -17.83 22.78
CA ARG A 130 -9.13 -19.24 22.71
C ARG A 130 -10.13 -20.08 21.91
N ALA A 131 -11.43 -19.83 22.08
CA ALA A 131 -12.48 -20.52 21.33
C ALA A 131 -12.33 -20.40 19.80
N VAL A 132 -11.74 -19.29 19.31
CA VAL A 132 -11.46 -19.08 17.89
C VAL A 132 -10.16 -19.83 17.50
N LEU A 133 -9.10 -19.66 18.28
CA LEU A 133 -7.78 -20.28 18.02
C LEU A 133 -7.83 -21.82 18.10
N GLU A 134 -8.65 -22.37 18.98
CA GLU A 134 -8.80 -23.81 19.19
C GLU A 134 -9.79 -24.47 18.22
N SER A 135 -10.48 -23.69 17.37
CA SER A 135 -11.40 -24.22 16.36
C SER A 135 -10.64 -24.52 15.05
N PRO A 136 -10.38 -25.80 14.70
CA PRO A 136 -9.71 -26.14 13.46
C PRO A 136 -10.48 -25.66 12.21
N ALA A 137 -11.81 -25.69 12.27
CA ALA A 137 -12.66 -25.26 11.17
C ALA A 137 -12.52 -23.75 10.89
N LEU A 138 -12.50 -22.90 11.93
CA LEU A 138 -12.34 -21.46 11.78
C LEU A 138 -10.93 -21.13 11.28
N MET A 139 -9.90 -21.79 11.78
CA MET A 139 -8.52 -21.56 11.35
C MET A 139 -8.29 -21.99 9.90
N ASN A 140 -8.86 -23.13 9.50
CA ASN A 140 -8.82 -23.59 8.12
C ASN A 140 -9.59 -22.63 7.19
N ALA A 141 -10.82 -22.29 7.53
CA ALA A 141 -11.61 -21.34 6.77
C ALA A 141 -10.90 -19.98 6.64
N GLY A 142 -10.31 -19.45 7.73
CA GLY A 142 -9.53 -18.23 7.72
C GLY A 142 -8.35 -18.29 6.75
N THR A 143 -7.64 -19.43 6.69
CA THR A 143 -6.53 -19.63 5.75
C THR A 143 -6.99 -19.52 4.30
N TRP A 144 -8.08 -20.21 3.95
CA TRP A 144 -8.61 -20.16 2.57
C TRP A 144 -9.26 -18.81 2.23
N VAL A 145 -9.95 -18.19 3.17
CA VAL A 145 -10.52 -16.85 2.97
C VAL A 145 -9.44 -15.81 2.66
N VAL A 146 -8.33 -15.83 3.40
CA VAL A 146 -7.19 -14.95 3.12
C VAL A 146 -6.58 -15.27 1.75
N LEU A 147 -6.28 -16.53 1.48
CA LEU A 147 -5.61 -16.96 0.26
C LEU A 147 -6.41 -16.63 -1.00
N VAL A 148 -7.68 -17.05 -1.02
CA VAL A 148 -8.59 -16.81 -2.16
C VAL A 148 -8.97 -15.34 -2.23
N GLY A 149 -9.20 -14.71 -1.08
CA GLY A 149 -9.54 -13.31 -0.98
C GLY A 149 -8.48 -12.40 -1.59
N GLU A 150 -7.21 -12.62 -1.29
CA GLU A 150 -6.10 -11.83 -1.87
C GLU A 150 -6.02 -11.98 -3.40
N VAL A 151 -6.18 -13.19 -3.94
CA VAL A 151 -6.23 -13.39 -5.40
C VAL A 151 -7.41 -12.65 -6.02
N LEU A 152 -8.60 -12.78 -5.41
CA LEU A 152 -9.79 -12.08 -5.90
C LEU A 152 -9.62 -10.57 -5.81
N LEU A 153 -9.05 -10.04 -4.73
CA LEU A 153 -8.75 -8.62 -4.60
C LEU A 153 -7.82 -8.14 -5.72
N GLY A 154 -6.72 -8.88 -5.99
CA GLY A 154 -5.76 -8.54 -7.03
C GLY A 154 -6.34 -8.53 -8.45
N ILE A 155 -7.37 -9.35 -8.72
CA ILE A 155 -8.04 -9.44 -10.01
C ILE A 155 -9.24 -8.48 -10.10
N CYS A 156 -10.11 -8.49 -9.09
CA CYS A 156 -11.37 -7.74 -9.12
C CYS A 156 -11.18 -6.23 -9.06
N VAL A 157 -10.06 -5.75 -8.50
CA VAL A 157 -9.74 -4.32 -8.44
C VAL A 157 -9.67 -3.66 -9.83
N TRP A 158 -9.40 -4.44 -10.89
CA TRP A 158 -9.37 -3.99 -12.28
C TRP A 158 -10.75 -3.89 -12.96
N LYS A 159 -11.80 -4.42 -12.30
CA LYS A 159 -13.15 -4.43 -12.89
C LYS A 159 -13.82 -3.08 -12.64
N PRO A 160 -14.23 -2.32 -13.67
CA PRO A 160 -14.76 -0.95 -13.53
C PRO A 160 -15.98 -0.82 -12.60
N ARG A 161 -16.67 -1.93 -12.36
CA ARG A 161 -17.91 -1.97 -11.56
C ARG A 161 -17.68 -2.05 -10.04
N PHE A 162 -16.54 -2.58 -9.58
CA PHE A 162 -16.34 -2.95 -8.18
C PHE A 162 -15.20 -2.23 -7.41
N PRO A 163 -14.44 -1.28 -7.98
CA PRO A 163 -13.26 -0.73 -7.31
C PRO A 163 -13.51 -0.25 -5.87
N PRO A 164 -14.57 0.49 -5.55
CA PRO A 164 -14.76 1.00 -4.18
C PRO A 164 -14.94 -0.11 -3.14
N ILE A 165 -15.68 -1.17 -3.49
CA ILE A 165 -15.91 -2.32 -2.59
C ILE A 165 -14.62 -3.13 -2.45
N VAL A 166 -13.93 -3.39 -3.55
CA VAL A 166 -12.67 -4.14 -3.55
C VAL A 166 -11.60 -3.40 -2.76
N VAL A 167 -11.49 -2.09 -2.95
CA VAL A 167 -10.58 -1.24 -2.17
C VAL A 167 -10.93 -1.30 -0.67
N ALA A 168 -12.21 -1.17 -0.32
CA ALA A 168 -12.65 -1.24 1.08
C ALA A 168 -12.33 -2.60 1.72
N LEU A 169 -12.58 -3.71 1.01
CA LEU A 169 -12.25 -5.06 1.48
C LEU A 169 -10.74 -5.26 1.62
N GLY A 170 -9.95 -4.79 0.66
CA GLY A 170 -8.50 -4.86 0.72
C GLY A 170 -7.91 -4.06 1.88
N VAL A 171 -8.40 -2.84 2.09
CA VAL A 171 -8.02 -2.01 3.24
C VAL A 171 -8.43 -2.70 4.54
N ALA A 172 -9.65 -3.25 4.64
CA ALA A 172 -10.10 -3.97 5.83
C ALA A 172 -9.23 -5.21 6.13
N LEU A 173 -8.86 -5.98 5.11
CA LEU A 173 -7.94 -7.11 5.24
C LEU A 173 -6.59 -6.66 5.83
N HIS A 174 -5.97 -5.63 5.24
CA HIS A 174 -4.67 -5.16 5.70
C HIS A 174 -4.72 -4.47 7.07
N LEU A 175 -5.82 -3.80 7.41
CA LEU A 175 -6.04 -3.30 8.78
C LEU A 175 -6.13 -4.45 9.78
N THR A 176 -6.85 -5.52 9.44
CA THR A 176 -6.95 -6.71 10.29
C THR A 176 -5.56 -7.33 10.50
N ILE A 177 -4.78 -7.52 9.43
CA ILE A 177 -3.41 -8.05 9.53
C ILE A 177 -2.55 -7.12 10.42
N MET A 178 -2.59 -5.82 10.19
CA MET A 178 -1.79 -4.83 10.92
C MET A 178 -2.10 -4.81 12.43
N VAL A 179 -3.35 -5.04 12.81
CA VAL A 179 -3.77 -5.07 14.23
C VAL A 179 -3.44 -6.41 14.88
N THR A 180 -3.48 -7.51 14.11
CA THR A 180 -3.29 -8.85 14.67
C THR A 180 -1.84 -9.32 14.66
N ILE A 181 -1.06 -8.94 13.65
CA ILE A 181 0.29 -9.48 13.43
C ILE A 181 1.28 -8.37 13.10
N ALA A 182 2.46 -8.43 13.72
CA ALA A 182 3.55 -7.48 13.52
C ALA A 182 4.28 -7.70 12.18
N VAL A 183 3.65 -7.29 11.08
CA VAL A 183 4.22 -7.41 9.72
C VAL A 183 4.96 -6.15 9.25
N GLY A 184 5.32 -5.26 10.16
CA GLY A 184 6.02 -4.00 9.86
C GLY A 184 5.23 -3.10 8.90
N PHE A 185 5.91 -2.54 7.92
CA PHE A 185 5.31 -1.60 6.96
C PHE A 185 4.54 -2.28 5.82
N PHE A 186 4.42 -3.61 5.79
CA PHE A 186 3.75 -4.32 4.69
C PHE A 186 2.29 -3.89 4.51
N SER A 187 1.51 -3.92 5.58
CA SER A 187 0.08 -3.55 5.50
C SER A 187 -0.15 -2.08 5.13
N PRO A 188 0.54 -1.09 5.74
CA PRO A 188 0.46 0.29 5.29
C PRO A 188 0.84 0.49 3.82
N ALA A 189 1.91 -0.14 3.34
CA ALA A 189 2.33 -0.06 1.94
C ALA A 189 1.26 -0.63 0.99
N MET A 190 0.70 -1.81 1.31
CA MET A 190 -0.41 -2.38 0.54
C MET A 190 -1.64 -1.46 0.50
N MET A 191 -1.97 -0.80 1.62
CA MET A 191 -3.07 0.16 1.64
C MET A 191 -2.80 1.38 0.74
N LEU A 192 -1.55 1.86 0.65
CA LEU A 192 -1.18 2.94 -0.27
C LEU A 192 -1.38 2.54 -1.73
N LEU A 193 -1.06 1.29 -2.11
CA LEU A 193 -1.30 0.80 -3.48
C LEU A 193 -2.77 0.83 -3.88
N TYR A 194 -3.69 0.63 -2.93
CA TYR A 194 -5.12 0.75 -3.22
C TYR A 194 -5.56 2.16 -3.60
N LEU A 195 -4.85 3.20 -3.13
CA LEU A 195 -5.15 4.59 -3.52
C LEU A 195 -5.00 4.82 -5.03
N ALA A 196 -4.13 4.03 -5.70
CA ALA A 196 -3.96 4.09 -7.15
C ALA A 196 -5.21 3.64 -7.95
N PHE A 197 -6.17 2.99 -7.29
CA PHE A 197 -7.43 2.54 -7.89
C PHE A 197 -8.62 3.45 -7.59
N LEU A 198 -8.40 4.55 -6.87
CA LEU A 198 -9.47 5.53 -6.68
C LEU A 198 -9.87 6.14 -8.02
N PRO A 199 -11.19 6.17 -8.33
CA PRO A 199 -11.67 6.72 -9.58
C PRO A 199 -11.29 8.20 -9.73
N SER A 200 -10.83 8.60 -10.91
CA SER A 200 -10.42 9.98 -11.19
C SER A 200 -11.54 10.99 -10.96
N ASP A 201 -12.80 10.61 -11.23
CA ASP A 201 -13.97 11.46 -11.01
C ASP A 201 -14.21 11.77 -9.52
N VAL A 202 -13.82 10.88 -8.61
CA VAL A 202 -13.86 11.14 -7.16
C VAL A 202 -12.83 12.21 -6.81
N ALA A 203 -11.60 12.07 -7.30
CA ALA A 203 -10.54 13.04 -7.10
C ALA A 203 -10.90 14.40 -7.71
N GLU A 204 -11.44 14.42 -8.93
CA GLU A 204 -11.89 15.64 -9.59
C GLU A 204 -13.04 16.34 -8.86
N ARG A 205 -14.05 15.61 -8.42
CA ARG A 205 -15.16 16.16 -7.63
C ARG A 205 -14.66 16.79 -6.35
N TRP A 206 -13.70 16.17 -5.70
CA TRP A 206 -13.10 16.67 -4.47
C TRP A 206 -12.28 17.95 -4.73
N MET A 207 -11.50 17.99 -5.80
CA MET A 207 -10.73 19.15 -6.24
C MET A 207 -11.64 20.33 -6.61
N ARG A 208 -12.67 20.10 -7.42
CA ARG A 208 -13.63 21.16 -7.84
C ARG A 208 -14.36 21.81 -6.66
N ARG A 209 -14.75 21.02 -5.65
CA ARG A 209 -15.39 21.55 -4.44
C ARG A 209 -14.48 22.48 -3.62
N ARG A 210 -13.18 22.31 -3.72
CA ARG A 210 -12.17 23.08 -2.96
C ARG A 210 -11.55 24.22 -3.75
N ALA A 211 -11.57 24.17 -5.07
CA ALA A 211 -10.99 25.21 -5.91
C ALA A 211 -11.80 26.53 -5.94
N GLY A 212 -13.04 26.54 -5.43
CA GLY A 212 -13.96 27.67 -5.53
C GLY A 212 -14.48 27.88 -6.95
N PRO A 213 -15.51 28.73 -7.16
CA PRO A 213 -15.90 29.14 -8.50
C PRO A 213 -14.72 29.86 -9.14
N SER A 214 -14.24 29.35 -10.29
CA SER A 214 -13.28 30.04 -11.12
C SER A 214 -13.92 31.39 -11.53
N THR A 215 -13.43 32.46 -10.95
CA THR A 215 -13.68 33.80 -11.53
C THR A 215 -13.02 33.80 -12.90
N VAL A 216 -13.84 33.61 -13.94
CA VAL A 216 -13.51 33.93 -15.32
C VAL A 216 -13.49 35.44 -15.48
#